data_c0f0b2afb93650a05e2b1ecbec076e4b
#
_entry.id   c0f0b2afb93650a05e2b1ecbec076e4b
#
_cell.length_a   1.000
_cell.length_b   1.000
_cell.length_c   1.000
_cell.angle_alpha   90.00
_cell.angle_beta   90.00
_cell.angle_gamma   90.00
#
_symmetry.space_group_name_H-M   'P 1'
#
loop_
_entity.id
_entity.type
_entity.pdbx_description
1 polymer ?
#
loop_
_entity_poly.entity_id
_entity_poly.type
_entity_poly.pdbx_seq_one_letter_code
_entity_poly.pdbx_strand_id
1 'polypeptide(L)'
;MKKFILLLSFLTLFSSMLVGCNLNRIGTEKYYVQITVDGKEEVAKSIDGKVTGKKYKYILVGLDKESKEKKLEFFAQKNLRKDAFLLVYYSEEKGVKSWEEVKKGDLPTKVKEKLSVK
;
A
#
# COMPACT_ATOMS: atom_id res chain seq x y z
N MET A 1 -28.37 12.19 30.09
CA MET A 1 -27.93 13.07 29.00
C MET A 1 -26.42 13.31 29.00
N LYS A 2 -25.79 13.53 30.14
CA LYS A 2 -24.34 13.77 30.20
C LYS A 2 -23.51 12.58 29.68
N LYS A 3 -23.97 11.36 29.87
CA LYS A 3 -23.27 10.16 29.39
C LYS A 3 -23.21 10.06 27.87
N PHE A 4 -24.24 10.53 27.18
CA PHE A 4 -24.27 10.51 25.72
C PHE A 4 -23.32 11.53 25.11
N ILE A 5 -23.18 12.69 25.73
CA ILE A 5 -22.29 13.75 25.28
C ILE A 5 -20.82 13.30 25.39
N LEU A 6 -20.47 12.61 26.45
CA LEU A 6 -19.12 12.08 26.66
C LEU A 6 -18.76 11.01 25.60
N LEU A 7 -19.72 10.15 25.26
CA LEU A 7 -19.52 9.13 24.23
C LEU A 7 -19.29 9.75 22.85
N LEU A 8 -20.07 10.77 22.51
CA LEU A 8 -19.91 11.48 21.24
C LEU A 8 -18.57 12.18 21.14
N SER A 9 -18.11 12.80 22.24
CA SER A 9 -16.81 13.46 22.30
C SER A 9 -15.67 12.48 22.08
N PHE A 10 -15.76 11.29 22.68
CA PHE A 10 -14.76 10.24 22.54
C PHE A 10 -14.70 9.70 21.11
N LEU A 11 -15.84 9.50 20.46
CA LEU A 11 -15.90 9.07 19.06
C LEU A 11 -15.29 10.09 18.13
N THR A 12 -15.51 11.37 18.37
CA THR A 12 -14.94 12.45 17.55
C THR A 12 -13.42 12.48 17.65
N LEU A 13 -12.87 12.30 18.83
CA LEU A 13 -11.42 12.23 19.06
C LEU A 13 -10.80 11.04 18.32
N PHE A 14 -11.46 9.90 18.35
CA PHE A 14 -10.98 8.69 17.67
C PHE A 14 -10.94 8.89 16.14
N SER A 15 -11.95 9.55 15.57
CA SER A 15 -11.98 9.87 14.14
C SER A 15 -10.83 10.80 13.75
N SER A 16 -10.49 11.77 14.59
CA SER A 16 -9.38 12.69 14.32
C SER A 16 -8.04 11.96 14.25
N MET A 17 -7.83 10.97 15.09
CA MET A 17 -6.60 10.16 15.06
C MET A 17 -6.46 9.36 13.77
N LEU A 18 -7.56 8.82 13.24
CA LEU A 18 -7.56 8.09 11.99
C LEU A 18 -7.18 8.97 10.80
N VAL A 19 -7.63 10.22 10.80
CA VAL A 19 -7.28 11.19 9.74
C VAL A 19 -5.78 11.48 9.78
N GLY A 20 -5.20 11.61 10.97
CA GLY A 20 -3.76 11.89 11.12
C GLY A 20 -2.86 10.80 10.54
N CYS A 21 -3.30 9.55 10.51
CA CYS A 21 -2.52 8.44 9.99
C CYS A 21 -2.39 8.44 8.48
N ASN A 22 -3.17 9.25 7.76
CA ASN A 22 -3.20 9.29 6.31
C ASN A 22 -2.42 10.44 5.67
N LEU A 23 -1.65 11.17 6.45
CA LEU A 23 -0.89 12.33 5.95
C LEU A 23 0.09 11.96 4.84
N ASN A 24 0.75 10.81 4.93
CA ASN A 24 1.70 10.34 3.91
C ASN A 24 1.02 9.92 2.61
N ARG A 25 -0.30 9.84 2.60
CA ARG A 25 -1.07 9.38 1.45
C ARG A 25 -1.78 10.50 0.72
N ILE A 26 -1.68 11.73 1.23
CA ILE A 26 -2.29 12.90 0.61
C ILE A 26 -1.57 13.20 -0.70
N GLY A 27 -2.35 13.48 -1.75
CA GLY A 27 -1.82 13.79 -3.07
C GLY A 27 -1.31 12.58 -3.83
N THR A 28 -1.64 11.36 -3.39
CA THR A 28 -1.25 10.13 -4.07
C THR A 28 -2.42 9.54 -4.85
N GLU A 29 -2.06 8.80 -5.91
CA GLU A 29 -3.00 7.98 -6.65
C GLU A 29 -2.92 6.55 -6.12
N LYS A 30 -4.05 5.85 -6.15
CA LYS A 30 -4.15 4.48 -5.65
C LYS A 30 -4.09 3.48 -6.79
N TYR A 31 -3.23 2.49 -6.64
CA TYR A 31 -3.13 1.37 -7.58
C TYR A 31 -3.17 0.06 -6.81
N TYR A 32 -3.82 -0.94 -7.40
CA TYR A 32 -3.91 -2.28 -6.83
C TYR A 32 -2.93 -3.19 -7.56
N VAL A 33 -2.16 -3.95 -6.80
CA VAL A 33 -1.13 -4.84 -7.34
C VAL A 33 -1.33 -6.23 -6.76
N GLN A 34 -1.23 -7.24 -7.62
CA GLN A 34 -1.15 -8.63 -7.16
C GLN A 34 0.31 -9.06 -7.20
N ILE A 35 0.79 -9.68 -6.13
CA ILE A 35 2.16 -10.19 -6.06
C ILE A 35 2.21 -11.50 -6.85
N THR A 36 2.80 -11.45 -8.04
CA THR A 36 2.87 -12.58 -8.96
C THR A 36 4.25 -13.19 -9.07
N VAL A 37 5.26 -12.49 -8.55
CA VAL A 37 6.66 -12.92 -8.62
C VAL A 37 7.33 -12.68 -7.27
N ASP A 38 8.46 -13.34 -7.06
CA ASP A 38 9.30 -13.06 -5.91
C ASP A 38 10.01 -11.72 -6.08
N GLY A 39 10.20 -11.00 -4.98
CA GLY A 39 10.97 -9.78 -4.99
C GLY A 39 12.44 -10.06 -5.27
N LYS A 40 13.10 -9.14 -5.95
CA LYS A 40 14.54 -9.23 -6.17
C LYS A 40 15.26 -8.80 -4.89
N GLU A 41 16.00 -9.72 -4.30
CA GLU A 41 16.75 -9.44 -3.09
C GLU A 41 17.88 -8.46 -3.34
N GLU A 42 17.91 -7.37 -2.56
CA GLU A 42 18.98 -6.40 -2.58
C GLU A 42 19.48 -6.18 -1.16
N VAL A 43 20.78 -5.99 -1.04
CA VAL A 43 21.41 -5.76 0.25
C VAL A 43 21.46 -4.27 0.54
N ALA A 44 20.94 -3.87 1.69
CA ALA A 44 21.05 -2.49 2.15
C ALA A 44 22.43 -2.31 2.83
N LYS A 45 23.17 -1.31 2.40
CA LYS A 45 24.51 -1.00 2.96
C LYS A 45 24.50 0.38 3.58
N SER A 46 25.23 0.51 4.69
CA SER A 46 25.49 1.82 5.29
C SER A 46 26.60 2.54 4.52
N ILE A 47 26.84 3.80 4.88
CA ILE A 47 27.84 4.64 4.23
C ILE A 47 29.24 4.01 4.30
N ASP A 48 29.54 3.29 5.37
CA ASP A 48 30.83 2.61 5.58
C ASP A 48 30.93 1.25 4.89
N GLY A 49 29.92 0.87 4.10
CA GLY A 49 29.92 -0.37 3.35
C GLY A 49 29.43 -1.60 4.09
N LYS A 50 29.03 -1.46 5.34
CA LYS A 50 28.51 -2.58 6.13
C LYS A 50 27.08 -2.92 5.73
N VAL A 51 26.76 -4.22 5.70
CA VAL A 51 25.41 -4.69 5.42
C VAL A 51 24.51 -4.38 6.62
N THR A 52 23.47 -3.57 6.42
CA THR A 52 22.53 -3.21 7.47
C THR A 52 21.22 -3.97 7.39
N GLY A 53 20.97 -4.68 6.28
CA GLY A 53 19.76 -5.47 6.12
C GLY A 53 19.55 -5.87 4.68
N LYS A 54 18.40 -6.47 4.43
CA LYS A 54 17.98 -6.89 3.10
C LYS A 54 16.66 -6.23 2.75
N LYS A 55 16.48 -5.91 1.49
CA LYS A 55 15.22 -5.44 0.95
C LYS A 55 14.89 -6.18 -0.32
N TYR A 56 13.63 -6.18 -0.69
CA TYR A 56 13.16 -6.87 -1.88
C TYR A 56 12.53 -5.87 -2.82
N LYS A 57 13.00 -5.84 -4.05
CA LYS A 57 12.51 -4.92 -5.08
C LYS A 57 11.45 -5.60 -5.92
N TYR A 58 10.32 -4.92 -6.10
CA TYR A 58 9.23 -5.38 -6.94
C TYR A 58 8.99 -4.39 -8.07
N ILE A 59 8.88 -4.90 -9.29
CA ILE A 59 8.46 -4.13 -10.46
C ILE A 59 7.24 -4.86 -11.02
N LEU A 60 6.06 -4.29 -10.78
CA LEU A 60 4.79 -4.92 -11.13
C LEU A 60 3.84 -3.90 -11.73
N VAL A 61 2.89 -4.40 -12.52
CA VAL A 61 1.84 -3.54 -13.06
C VAL A 61 0.75 -3.38 -12.02
N GLY A 62 0.44 -2.13 -11.69
CA GLY A 62 -0.67 -1.79 -10.82
C GLY A 62 -1.87 -1.35 -11.64
N LEU A 63 -3.05 -1.53 -11.08
CA LEU A 63 -4.32 -1.16 -11.70
C LEU A 63 -5.04 -0.15 -10.82
N ASP A 64 -5.52 0.95 -11.43
CA ASP A 64 -6.37 1.89 -10.72
C ASP A 64 -7.80 1.33 -10.62
N LYS A 65 -8.71 2.07 -10.03
CA LYS A 65 -10.10 1.63 -9.85
C LYS A 65 -10.82 1.38 -11.17
N GLU A 66 -10.31 1.92 -12.26
CA GLU A 66 -10.86 1.73 -13.62
C GLU A 66 -10.08 0.69 -14.42
N SER A 67 -9.14 0.00 -13.78
CA SER A 67 -8.24 -1.01 -14.36
C SER A 67 -7.25 -0.46 -15.38
N LYS A 68 -6.91 0.81 -15.28
CA LYS A 68 -5.82 1.38 -16.08
C LYS A 68 -4.49 0.91 -15.49
N GLU A 69 -3.61 0.46 -16.36
CA GLU A 69 -2.35 -0.12 -15.98
C GLU A 69 -1.26 0.94 -15.78
N LYS A 70 -0.42 0.71 -14.77
CA LYS A 70 0.77 1.51 -14.54
C LYS A 70 1.87 0.63 -13.97
N LYS A 71 3.06 0.72 -14.54
CA LYS A 71 4.23 0.01 -14.03
C LYS A 71 4.71 0.69 -12.75
N LEU A 72 4.77 -0.06 -11.67
CA LEU A 72 5.15 0.44 -10.35
C LEU A 72 6.42 -0.27 -9.87
N GLU A 73 7.28 0.48 -9.20
CA GLU A 73 8.48 -0.04 -8.56
C GLU A 73 8.42 0.30 -7.08
N PHE A 74 8.58 -0.71 -6.23
CA PHE A 74 8.57 -0.49 -4.79
C PHE A 74 9.42 -1.53 -4.08
N PHE A 75 9.73 -1.26 -2.80
CA PHE A 75 10.56 -2.12 -1.97
C PHE A 75 9.78 -2.60 -0.76
N ALA A 76 10.09 -3.83 -0.34
CA ALA A 76 9.58 -4.39 0.90
C ALA A 76 10.74 -4.94 1.72
N GLN A 77 10.57 -5.00 3.03
CA GLN A 77 11.60 -5.50 3.93
C GLN A 77 11.66 -7.02 3.97
N LYS A 78 10.65 -7.69 3.40
CA LYS A 78 10.56 -9.14 3.31
C LYS A 78 10.04 -9.54 1.94
N ASN A 79 10.27 -10.78 1.55
CA ASN A 79 9.67 -11.33 0.34
C ASN A 79 8.18 -11.53 0.59
N LEU A 80 7.36 -10.81 -0.17
CA LEU A 80 5.91 -10.81 0.03
C LEU A 80 5.30 -12.13 -0.47
N ARG A 81 4.22 -12.55 0.19
CA ARG A 81 3.51 -13.77 -0.17
C ARG A 81 2.93 -13.64 -1.59
N LYS A 82 3.18 -14.65 -2.43
CA LYS A 82 2.58 -14.70 -3.76
C LYS A 82 1.05 -14.72 -3.66
N ASP A 83 0.40 -14.10 -4.62
CA ASP A 83 -1.04 -13.92 -4.71
C ASP A 83 -1.64 -12.95 -3.69
N ALA A 84 -0.79 -12.30 -2.87
CA ALA A 84 -1.25 -11.21 -2.02
C ALA A 84 -1.63 -9.99 -2.87
N PHE A 85 -2.58 -9.22 -2.38
CA PHE A 85 -3.01 -7.99 -3.04
C PHE A 85 -2.55 -6.79 -2.21
N LEU A 86 -1.98 -5.80 -2.90
CA LEU A 86 -1.51 -4.58 -2.26
C LEU A 86 -2.27 -3.38 -2.81
N LEU A 87 -2.55 -2.43 -1.92
CA LEU A 87 -2.97 -1.09 -2.31
C LEU A 87 -1.74 -0.20 -2.22
N VAL A 88 -1.32 0.34 -3.37
CA VAL A 88 -0.10 1.13 -3.49
C VAL A 88 -0.47 2.60 -3.63
N TYR A 89 0.17 3.44 -2.86
CA TYR A 89 0.00 4.90 -2.90
C TYR A 89 1.16 5.50 -3.69
N TYR A 90 0.83 6.02 -4.87
CA TYR A 90 1.81 6.50 -5.84
C TYR A 90 1.71 8.01 -6.02
N SER A 91 2.87 8.66 -6.10
CA SER A 91 3.00 10.08 -6.43
C SER A 91 3.84 10.21 -7.71
N GLU A 92 3.40 11.03 -8.66
CA GLU A 92 4.17 11.24 -9.88
C GLU A 92 5.53 11.87 -9.60
N GLU A 93 5.63 12.69 -8.56
CA GLU A 93 6.88 13.33 -8.20
C GLU A 93 7.85 12.41 -7.46
N LYS A 94 7.33 11.57 -6.57
CA LYS A 94 8.15 10.78 -5.65
C LYS A 94 8.10 9.27 -5.88
N GLY A 95 7.25 8.80 -6.79
CA GLY A 95 7.03 7.38 -7.00
C GLY A 95 6.14 6.77 -5.93
N VAL A 96 6.38 5.52 -5.58
CA VAL A 96 5.59 4.84 -4.55
C VAL A 96 5.96 5.39 -3.17
N LYS A 97 4.98 5.99 -2.49
CA LYS A 97 5.18 6.55 -1.15
C LYS A 97 4.95 5.52 -0.06
N SER A 98 3.94 4.67 -0.23
CA SER A 98 3.63 3.62 0.73
C SER A 98 2.75 2.56 0.06
N TRP A 99 2.57 1.45 0.74
CA TRP A 99 1.64 0.40 0.31
C TRP A 99 1.15 -0.36 1.53
N GLU A 100 0.02 -1.04 1.36
CA GLU A 100 -0.53 -1.90 2.41
C GLU A 100 -1.16 -3.12 1.79
N GLU A 101 -1.15 -4.24 2.50
CA GLU A 101 -1.82 -5.45 2.05
C GLU A 101 -3.32 -5.30 2.25
N VAL A 102 -4.10 -5.66 1.23
CA VAL A 102 -5.55 -5.63 1.27
C VAL A 102 -6.10 -7.01 0.97
N LYS A 103 -7.36 -7.21 1.33
CA LYS A 103 -8.04 -8.47 1.07
C LYS A 103 -8.63 -8.47 -0.34
N LYS A 104 -8.83 -9.66 -0.90
CA LYS A 104 -9.48 -9.85 -2.18
C LYS A 104 -10.82 -9.10 -2.27
N GLY A 105 -11.61 -9.12 -1.20
CA GLY A 105 -12.88 -8.43 -1.15
C GLY A 105 -12.80 -6.92 -1.21
N ASP A 106 -11.63 -6.35 -0.92
CA ASP A 106 -11.41 -4.90 -0.95
C ASP A 106 -11.07 -4.37 -2.34
N LEU A 107 -10.87 -5.25 -3.31
CA LEU A 107 -10.54 -4.85 -4.67
C LEU A 107 -11.77 -4.29 -5.39
N PRO A 108 -11.62 -3.19 -6.16
CA PRO A 108 -12.70 -2.72 -7.03
C PRO A 108 -13.12 -3.78 -8.05
N THR A 109 -14.38 -3.76 -8.45
CA THR A 109 -14.93 -4.75 -9.36
C THR A 109 -14.14 -4.88 -10.66
N LYS A 110 -13.76 -3.75 -11.25
CA LYS A 110 -12.98 -3.75 -12.50
C LYS A 110 -11.60 -4.36 -12.32
N VAL A 111 -10.98 -4.14 -11.15
CA VAL A 111 -9.68 -4.74 -10.83
C VAL A 111 -9.82 -6.26 -10.68
N LYS A 112 -10.87 -6.72 -10.00
CA LYS A 112 -11.14 -8.16 -9.87
C LYS A 112 -11.28 -8.82 -11.23
N GLU A 113 -12.04 -8.21 -12.13
CA GLU A 113 -12.24 -8.73 -13.48
C GLU A 113 -10.93 -8.81 -14.25
N LYS A 114 -10.12 -7.75 -14.20
CA LYS A 114 -8.84 -7.70 -14.91
C LYS A 114 -7.86 -8.74 -14.40
N LEU A 115 -7.83 -8.97 -13.09
CA LEU A 115 -6.95 -9.96 -12.47
C LEU A 115 -7.53 -11.38 -12.48
N SER A 116 -8.73 -11.57 -12.99
CA SER A 116 -9.45 -12.85 -13.00
C SER A 116 -9.63 -13.42 -11.59
N VAL A 117 -9.93 -12.56 -10.64
CA VAL A 117 -10.15 -12.91 -9.24
C VAL A 117 -11.60 -13.23 -9.03
N LYS A 118 -11.87 -14.40 -8.45
CA LYS A 118 -13.25 -14.86 -8.17
C LYS A 118 -13.67 -14.58 -6.74
#